data_2bd62dc0232da28ffd05dda84ec0ed0d
#
_entry.id   2bd62dc0232da28ffd05dda84ec0ed0d
#
_cell.length_a   1.000
_cell.length_b   1.000
_cell.length_c   1.000
_cell.angle_alpha   90.00
_cell.angle_beta   90.00
_cell.angle_gamma   90.00
#
_symmetry.space_group_name_H-M   'P 1'
#
loop_
_entity.id
_entity.type
_entity.pdbx_description
1 polymer ?
#
loop_
_entity_poly.entity_id
_entity_poly.type
_entity_poly.pdbx_seq_one_letter_code
_entity_poly.pdbx_strand_id
1 'polypeptide(L)'
;MSVGKRIYLKREMPDPEIMAQFKTIPASNTADVMNRSCAMNPRIHLVSSPKEQMMVGPAYTVKGRAGDNLTLHAALNLCGEGDVLVVSNEEDNTRALMGEVMMAYLRYTKKIAGIIL
;
A
#
# COMPACT_ATOMS: atom_id res chain seq x y z
N MET A 1 -1.27 6.35 27.08
CA MET A 1 -0.86 6.35 25.66
C MET A 1 0.49 5.65 25.54
N SER A 2 0.63 4.56 24.81
CA SER A 2 1.96 3.96 24.66
C SER A 2 2.79 4.79 23.71
N VAL A 3 3.90 5.30 24.17
CA VAL A 3 4.90 5.99 23.36
C VAL A 3 5.83 4.91 22.80
N GLY A 4 5.94 4.80 21.49
CA GLY A 4 6.87 3.86 20.86
C GLY A 4 6.41 3.39 19.50
N LYS A 5 7.32 2.73 18.78
CA LYS A 5 7.07 2.14 17.47
C LYS A 5 6.59 0.71 17.66
N ARG A 6 5.57 0.32 16.90
CA ARG A 6 5.00 -1.03 16.93
C ARG A 6 5.13 -1.67 15.57
N ILE A 7 5.55 -2.92 15.54
CA ILE A 7 5.63 -3.74 14.34
C ILE A 7 4.82 -5.01 14.57
N TYR A 8 3.80 -5.22 13.75
CA TYR A 8 2.98 -6.43 13.78
C TYR A 8 3.55 -7.41 12.75
N LEU A 9 4.17 -8.48 13.22
CA LEU A 9 4.83 -9.47 12.35
C LEU A 9 3.86 -10.51 11.79
N LYS A 10 2.70 -10.67 12.44
CA LYS A 10 1.66 -11.61 11.99
C LYS A 10 0.54 -10.83 11.34
N ARG A 11 0.10 -11.29 10.18
CA ARG A 11 -1.08 -10.79 9.47
C ARG A 11 -1.80 -11.97 8.83
N GLU A 12 -3.11 -11.88 8.74
CA GLU A 12 -3.91 -12.82 7.98
C GLU A 12 -3.74 -12.50 6.49
N MET A 13 -3.48 -13.52 5.70
CA MET A 13 -3.36 -13.39 4.26
C MET A 13 -4.67 -13.79 3.61
N PRO A 14 -5.16 -13.02 2.63
CA PRO A 14 -6.35 -13.38 1.87
C PRO A 14 -6.08 -14.63 1.03
N ASP A 15 -7.16 -15.35 0.71
CA ASP A 15 -7.11 -16.51 -0.18
C ASP A 15 -6.55 -16.11 -1.55
N PRO A 16 -5.53 -16.80 -2.07
CA PRO A 16 -4.93 -16.53 -3.37
C PRO A 16 -5.92 -16.62 -4.55
N GLU A 17 -6.90 -17.52 -4.48
CA GLU A 17 -7.92 -17.67 -5.53
C GLU A 17 -8.86 -16.46 -5.55
N ILE A 18 -9.26 -15.97 -4.40
CA ILE A 18 -10.05 -14.74 -4.26
C ILE A 18 -9.25 -13.55 -4.78
N MET A 19 -7.99 -13.45 -4.42
CA MET A 19 -7.11 -12.37 -4.90
C MET A 19 -6.96 -12.37 -6.42
N ALA A 20 -6.88 -13.55 -7.04
CA ALA A 20 -6.82 -13.68 -8.50
C ALA A 20 -8.11 -13.17 -9.17
N GLN A 21 -9.28 -13.44 -8.59
CA GLN A 21 -10.56 -12.94 -9.09
C GLN A 21 -10.64 -11.42 -9.06
N PHE A 22 -10.15 -10.77 -8.02
CA PHE A 22 -10.15 -9.31 -7.90
C PHE A 22 -9.37 -8.61 -9.02
N LYS A 23 -8.42 -9.27 -9.66
CA LYS A 23 -7.68 -8.72 -10.82
C LYS A 23 -8.55 -8.46 -12.04
N THR A 24 -9.73 -9.06 -12.10
CA THR A 24 -10.67 -8.92 -13.22
C THR A 24 -11.88 -8.06 -12.88
N ILE A 25 -12.03 -7.65 -11.63
CA ILE A 25 -13.20 -6.89 -11.15
C ILE A 25 -12.83 -5.41 -11.06
N PRO A 26 -13.55 -4.51 -11.75
CA PRO A 26 -13.35 -3.07 -11.59
C PRO A 26 -13.52 -2.63 -10.13
N ALA A 27 -12.61 -1.77 -9.65
CA ALA A 27 -12.65 -1.27 -8.27
C ALA A 27 -13.97 -0.55 -7.92
N SER A 28 -14.62 0.08 -8.90
CA SER A 28 -15.93 0.71 -8.75
C SER A 28 -17.01 -0.31 -8.38
N ASN A 29 -17.01 -1.48 -9.02
CA ASN A 29 -17.98 -2.55 -8.73
C ASN A 29 -17.76 -3.10 -7.30
N THR A 30 -16.50 -3.26 -6.90
CA THR A 30 -16.16 -3.64 -5.52
C THR A 30 -16.69 -2.61 -4.52
N ALA A 31 -16.48 -1.32 -4.79
CA ALA A 31 -16.96 -0.25 -3.92
C ALA A 31 -18.50 -0.24 -3.81
N ASP A 32 -19.20 -0.48 -4.91
CA ASP A 32 -20.67 -0.49 -4.91
C ASP A 32 -21.26 -1.61 -4.04
N VAL A 33 -20.72 -2.83 -4.12
CA VAL A 33 -21.20 -3.96 -3.29
C VAL A 33 -20.81 -3.81 -1.82
N MET A 34 -19.82 -2.97 -1.52
CA MET A 34 -19.40 -2.61 -0.16
C MET A 34 -20.09 -1.34 0.36
N ASN A 35 -21.24 -0.98 -0.19
CA ASN A 35 -22.00 0.24 0.15
C ASN A 35 -21.16 1.53 0.07
N ARG A 36 -20.14 1.56 -0.78
CA ARG A 36 -19.21 2.69 -0.97
C ARG A 36 -18.45 3.10 0.29
N SER A 37 -18.40 2.23 1.31
CA SER A 37 -17.79 2.54 2.61
C SER A 37 -16.27 2.44 2.62
N CYS A 38 -15.67 1.81 1.62
CA CYS A 38 -14.24 1.49 1.56
C CYS A 38 -13.49 2.24 0.46
N ALA A 39 -14.11 3.24 -0.16
CA ALA A 39 -13.44 4.08 -1.14
C ALA A 39 -12.38 4.95 -0.46
N MET A 40 -11.20 5.02 -1.07
CA MET A 40 -10.15 5.92 -0.59
C MET A 40 -10.52 7.39 -0.80
N ASN A 41 -9.82 8.27 -0.08
CA ASN A 41 -10.00 9.70 -0.23
C ASN A 41 -9.74 10.11 -1.69
N PRO A 42 -10.63 10.92 -2.31
CA PRO A 42 -10.49 11.34 -3.72
C PRO A 42 -9.26 12.22 -3.98
N ARG A 43 -8.57 12.68 -2.94
CA ARG A 43 -7.27 13.37 -3.07
C ARG A 43 -6.12 12.42 -3.45
N ILE A 44 -6.32 11.10 -3.30
CA ILE A 44 -5.34 10.10 -3.73
C ILE A 44 -5.46 9.94 -5.25
N HIS A 45 -4.42 10.31 -5.97
CA HIS A 45 -4.39 10.26 -7.42
C HIS A 45 -3.41 9.22 -7.94
N LEU A 46 -3.71 8.69 -9.11
CA LEU A 46 -2.78 7.84 -9.83
C LEU A 46 -1.58 8.67 -10.32
N VAL A 47 -0.40 8.38 -9.81
CA VAL A 47 0.84 9.06 -10.20
C VAL A 47 1.53 8.33 -11.35
N SER A 48 1.62 7.01 -11.27
CA SER A 48 2.16 6.18 -12.33
C SER A 48 1.53 4.80 -12.32
N SER A 49 1.24 4.27 -13.48
CA SER A 49 0.70 2.92 -13.64
C SER A 49 1.26 2.29 -14.90
N PRO A 50 1.62 1.02 -14.87
CA PRO A 50 1.74 0.25 -16.10
C PRO A 50 0.41 0.30 -16.84
N LYS A 51 0.44 0.49 -18.16
CA LYS A 51 -0.77 0.42 -18.98
C LYS A 51 -1.47 -0.92 -18.74
N GLU A 52 -2.78 -0.87 -18.52
CA GLU A 52 -3.66 -2.04 -18.47
C GLU A 52 -3.45 -2.98 -17.25
N GLN A 53 -2.83 -2.55 -16.18
CA GLN A 53 -2.72 -3.37 -14.98
C GLN A 53 -3.54 -2.82 -13.83
N MET A 54 -4.37 -3.69 -13.24
CA MET A 54 -5.06 -3.40 -12.00
C MET A 54 -4.15 -3.72 -10.81
N MET A 55 -4.01 -2.79 -9.88
CA MET A 55 -3.28 -3.01 -8.65
C MET A 55 -4.17 -3.76 -7.67
N VAL A 56 -3.82 -5.01 -7.38
CA VAL A 56 -4.51 -5.87 -6.41
C VAL A 56 -3.48 -6.60 -5.57
N GLY A 57 -3.64 -6.55 -4.26
CA GLY A 57 -2.75 -7.24 -3.34
C GLY A 57 -3.15 -7.05 -1.89
N PRO A 58 -2.65 -7.90 -0.98
CA PRO A 58 -2.83 -7.70 0.45
C PRO A 58 -2.23 -6.36 0.87
N ALA A 59 -2.99 -5.57 1.64
CA ALA A 59 -2.47 -4.31 2.14
C ALA A 59 -1.42 -4.53 3.23
N TYR A 60 -0.22 -3.97 3.03
CA TYR A 60 0.80 -3.81 4.05
C TYR A 60 0.77 -2.36 4.53
N THR A 61 0.15 -2.15 5.68
CA THR A 61 -0.14 -0.79 6.17
C THR A 61 0.99 -0.25 7.05
N VAL A 62 1.35 1.00 6.82
CA VAL A 62 2.38 1.73 7.57
C VAL A 62 1.81 3.04 8.07
N LYS A 63 1.88 3.26 9.38
CA LYS A 63 1.61 4.58 9.96
C LYS A 63 2.94 5.25 10.25
N GLY A 64 3.26 6.25 9.44
CA GLY A 64 4.40 7.14 9.62
C GLY A 64 4.03 8.41 10.35
N ARG A 65 5.00 9.30 10.49
CA ARG A 65 4.83 10.68 10.94
C ARG A 65 5.25 11.61 9.81
N ALA A 66 4.74 12.81 9.83
CA ALA A 66 5.08 13.84 8.86
C ALA A 66 6.62 13.98 8.71
N GLY A 67 7.14 13.74 7.50
CA GLY A 67 8.55 13.85 7.17
C GLY A 67 9.49 12.80 7.80
N ASP A 68 8.96 11.76 8.47
CA ASP A 68 9.75 10.67 9.06
C ASP A 68 9.48 9.35 8.32
N ASN A 69 10.48 8.80 7.67
CA ASN A 69 10.38 7.56 6.90
C ASN A 69 10.94 6.31 7.61
N LEU A 70 11.25 6.39 8.90
CA LEU A 70 11.86 5.26 9.62
C LEU A 70 10.96 4.02 9.65
N THR A 71 9.65 4.19 9.91
CA THR A 71 8.69 3.08 9.88
C THR A 71 8.51 2.53 8.47
N LEU A 72 8.61 3.39 7.46
CA LEU A 72 8.59 2.98 6.06
C LEU A 72 9.83 2.13 5.71
N HIS A 73 11.03 2.52 6.14
CA HIS A 73 12.23 1.69 5.97
C HIS A 73 12.09 0.30 6.61
N ALA A 74 11.50 0.20 7.78
CA ALA A 74 11.20 -1.10 8.39
C ALA A 74 10.25 -1.92 7.53
N ALA A 75 9.21 -1.29 6.98
CA ALA A 75 8.22 -1.95 6.11
C ALA A 75 8.84 -2.46 4.80
N LEU A 76 9.83 -1.76 4.22
CA LEU A 76 10.53 -2.22 3.01
C LEU A 76 11.14 -3.62 3.20
N ASN A 77 11.62 -3.93 4.39
CA ASN A 77 12.20 -5.23 4.69
C ASN A 77 11.14 -6.31 4.95
N LEU A 78 9.99 -5.93 5.47
CA LEU A 78 8.95 -6.84 5.95
C LEU A 78 7.85 -7.14 4.93
N CYS A 79 7.59 -6.23 3.98
CA CYS A 79 6.64 -6.50 2.90
C CYS A 79 7.16 -7.60 1.97
N GLY A 80 6.24 -8.30 1.33
CA GLY A 80 6.52 -9.44 0.45
C GLY A 80 5.99 -9.26 -0.96
N GLU A 81 6.26 -10.24 -1.80
CA GLU A 81 5.79 -10.29 -3.18
C GLU A 81 4.26 -10.19 -3.25
N GLY A 82 3.76 -9.33 -4.13
CA GLY A 82 2.33 -9.12 -4.33
C GLY A 82 1.64 -8.21 -3.31
N ASP A 83 2.32 -7.75 -2.26
CA ASP A 83 1.74 -6.79 -1.32
C ASP A 83 1.47 -5.43 -1.98
N VAL A 84 0.45 -4.73 -1.48
CA VAL A 84 0.26 -3.30 -1.72
C VAL A 84 0.69 -2.55 -0.48
N LEU A 85 1.76 -1.76 -0.58
CA LEU A 85 2.25 -0.94 0.51
C LEU A 85 1.37 0.31 0.64
N VAL A 86 0.71 0.47 1.78
CA VAL A 86 -0.19 1.60 2.06
C VAL A 86 0.39 2.41 3.22
N VAL A 87 0.77 3.65 2.94
CA VAL A 87 1.49 4.49 3.90
C VAL A 87 0.66 5.73 4.26
N SER A 88 0.47 5.96 5.54
CA SER A 88 -0.08 7.21 6.07
C SER A 88 1.03 8.05 6.69
N ASN A 89 1.10 9.33 6.32
CA ASN A 89 2.12 10.29 6.75
C ASN A 89 1.53 11.52 7.46
N GLU A 90 0.38 11.39 8.10
CA GLU A 90 -0.32 12.50 8.76
C GLU A 90 -0.71 13.63 7.79
N GLU A 91 -1.00 13.29 6.53
CA GLU A 91 -1.41 14.22 5.45
C GLU A 91 -0.33 15.28 5.09
N ASP A 92 0.93 15.04 5.42
CA ASP A 92 2.02 15.95 5.05
C ASP A 92 2.39 15.81 3.57
N ASN A 93 2.12 16.85 2.79
CA ASN A 93 2.44 16.93 1.37
C ASN A 93 3.69 17.82 1.10
N THR A 94 4.42 18.19 2.15
CA THR A 94 5.56 19.12 2.03
C THR A 94 6.90 18.41 1.92
N ARG A 95 6.96 17.13 2.28
CA ARG A 95 8.20 16.36 2.35
C ARG A 95 8.04 14.99 1.70
N ALA A 96 9.01 14.64 0.86
CA ALA A 96 9.06 13.31 0.28
C ALA A 96 9.44 12.26 1.33
N LEU A 97 8.67 11.19 1.42
CA LEU A 97 8.96 10.05 2.30
C LEU A 97 9.76 8.95 1.59
N MET A 98 9.65 8.88 0.27
CA MET A 98 10.21 7.81 -0.54
C MET A 98 10.94 8.39 -1.74
N GLY A 99 12.06 7.78 -2.10
CA GLY A 99 12.84 8.12 -3.27
C GLY A 99 12.94 6.97 -4.26
N GLU A 100 13.57 7.22 -5.38
CA GLU A 100 13.70 6.29 -6.50
C GLU A 100 14.35 4.95 -6.08
N VAL A 101 15.39 4.98 -5.24
CA VAL A 101 16.08 3.77 -4.78
C VAL A 101 15.14 2.86 -3.99
N MET A 102 14.31 3.42 -3.13
CA MET A 102 13.32 2.65 -2.36
C MET A 102 12.26 2.06 -3.29
N MET A 103 11.79 2.83 -4.27
CA MET A 103 10.82 2.36 -5.27
C MET A 103 11.40 1.25 -6.14
N ALA A 104 12.65 1.38 -6.57
CA ALA A 104 13.35 0.34 -7.34
C ALA A 104 13.51 -0.95 -6.52
N TYR A 105 13.88 -0.83 -5.25
CA TYR A 105 13.97 -1.98 -4.34
C TYR A 105 12.63 -2.71 -4.20
N LEU A 106 11.54 -1.97 -3.95
CA LEU A 106 10.20 -2.54 -3.84
C LEU A 106 9.76 -3.22 -5.13
N ARG A 107 10.04 -2.59 -6.28
CA ARG A 107 9.64 -3.13 -7.58
C ARG A 107 10.44 -4.37 -7.99
N TYR A 108 11.76 -4.30 -7.93
CA TYR A 108 12.64 -5.32 -8.52
C TYR A 108 13.06 -6.40 -7.54
N THR A 109 13.21 -6.07 -6.27
CA THR A 109 13.64 -7.03 -5.24
C THR A 109 12.44 -7.62 -4.50
N LYS A 110 11.55 -6.78 -4.02
CA LYS A 110 10.37 -7.23 -3.26
C LYS A 110 9.19 -7.64 -4.14
N LYS A 111 9.13 -7.14 -5.38
CA LYS A 111 8.07 -7.43 -6.36
C LYS A 111 6.66 -7.16 -5.81
N ILE A 112 6.49 -6.07 -5.10
CA ILE A 112 5.19 -5.68 -4.58
C ILE A 112 4.24 -5.29 -5.73
N ALA A 113 2.94 -5.40 -5.48
CA ALA A 113 1.92 -5.07 -6.49
C ALA A 113 1.76 -3.56 -6.70
N GLY A 114 2.01 -2.76 -5.66
CA GLY A 114 1.93 -1.31 -5.78
C GLY A 114 2.12 -0.57 -4.46
N ILE A 115 2.03 0.76 -4.55
CA ILE A 115 2.25 1.67 -3.42
C ILE A 115 1.15 2.71 -3.42
N ILE A 116 0.63 3.00 -2.24
CA ILE A 116 -0.25 4.13 -1.94
C ILE A 116 0.41 4.94 -0.85
N LEU A 117 0.68 6.22 -1.14
CA LEU A 117 1.45 7.10 -0.29
C LEU A 117 0.77 8.47 -0.19
#